data_d2c8c36f5621f9962d1fe6188eb049af
#
_entry.id   d2c8c36f5621f9962d1fe6188eb049af
#
_cell.length_a   1.000
_cell.length_b   1.000
_cell.length_c   1.000
_cell.angle_alpha   90.00
_cell.angle_beta   90.00
_cell.angle_gamma   90.00
#
_symmetry.space_group_name_H-M   'P 1'
#
loop_
_entity.id
_entity.type
_entity.pdbx_description
1 polymer ?
#
loop_
_entity_poly.entity_id
_entity_poly.type
_entity_poly.pdbx_seq_one_letter_code
_entity_poly.pdbx_strand_id
1 'polypeptide(L)'
;MLSKTSAGLFAALLALALSGSATAQQPAAAIFAERCAVCHDHPTGRTPARAYLLPRLPSEIVHALSRGVMRTQAAGLSQEQMGALAVYLTGRPLDSEPDAKANSCAARGDPPKLGPGQWSGWGGGASNTRYQPNPGFGVGDLPRLKVKWAFALPGLTGEPIVAGNTLFVASRLGRVFALDAATGCTRWAFETESTMRSAVAVGALGNGTVATFFGDQNADVRAVDAATGKLLWKTHADPYPNAMIVGAVTYHDGRLYVPVTANDEADALDPAYPCCKFRGGVVALDAADGRIIWRGYTIQEEPKPTRVNSAGTQMFGPSGGGVWSAPTVDPKRRLVYAASGNGYSGPAVDGTDAVVAFDLDTGRRVWASQALAQDIWLYRCEGKAVGNCPDPMGVDFDFTSPPMLQTASDGKQVLVAGSKSGIVWAFDPDSKGKLLWRTQISKGGPGDAIWGLAADGGNVFAAVSGPSTIGPATPGGVTALALTTGKTEWHTAGPTPPCAWGETGCEHRQPAAVTAIPGAIFSGALDGHLRAYSTADGKILWDMDTAGTYDAVNGIKAYGGNIDGSAQIVANGTLFVNSGNATATSPRRGDAVLAITVDGK
;
A
#
# COMPACT_ATOMS: atom_id res chain seq x y z
N MET A 1 -43.67 60.58 73.72
CA MET A 1 -43.15 61.78 73.04
C MET A 1 -42.40 61.33 71.79
N LEU A 2 -42.88 61.77 70.64
CA LEU A 2 -42.25 61.94 69.33
C LEU A 2 -41.44 60.74 68.75
N SER A 3 -42.00 59.95 67.89
CA SER A 3 -42.20 60.15 66.46
C SER A 3 -40.93 60.54 65.69
N LYS A 4 -40.44 59.65 64.80
CA LYS A 4 -40.03 60.00 63.41
C LYS A 4 -39.90 58.73 62.53
N THR A 5 -40.76 58.70 61.59
CA THR A 5 -40.75 57.85 60.38
C THR A 5 -39.57 58.17 59.49
N SER A 6 -38.96 57.18 58.90
CA SER A 6 -38.08 57.32 57.71
C SER A 6 -38.37 56.21 56.71
N ALA A 7 -38.82 56.64 55.56
CA ALA A 7 -39.05 55.78 54.36
C ALA A 7 -37.74 55.32 53.73
N GLY A 8 -37.63 54.02 53.53
CA GLY A 8 -36.51 53.43 52.76
C GLY A 8 -36.99 53.01 51.38
N LEU A 9 -36.38 53.58 50.32
CA LEU A 9 -36.56 53.20 48.94
C LEU A 9 -36.05 51.77 48.73
N PHE A 10 -36.91 50.89 48.25
CA PHE A 10 -36.49 49.61 47.64
C PHE A 10 -36.06 49.84 46.17
N ALA A 11 -34.77 49.73 45.89
CA ALA A 11 -34.23 49.60 44.55
C ALA A 11 -34.24 48.13 44.13
N ALA A 12 -35.17 47.78 43.26
CA ALA A 12 -35.20 46.46 42.65
C ALA A 12 -34.10 46.34 41.57
N LEU A 13 -33.04 45.62 41.87
CA LEU A 13 -32.03 45.18 40.85
C LEU A 13 -32.61 44.00 40.06
N LEU A 14 -32.98 44.26 38.82
CA LEU A 14 -33.30 43.23 37.84
C LEU A 14 -31.98 42.54 37.40
N ALA A 15 -31.66 41.37 37.95
CA ALA A 15 -30.60 40.50 37.45
C ALA A 15 -31.12 39.76 36.20
N LEU A 16 -30.71 40.22 35.01
CA LEU A 16 -30.85 39.43 33.78
C LEU A 16 -29.91 38.20 33.89
N ALA A 17 -30.50 37.07 34.23
CA ALA A 17 -29.85 35.78 34.07
C ALA A 17 -29.76 35.48 32.56
N LEU A 18 -28.59 35.69 31.94
CA LEU A 18 -28.21 35.11 30.66
C LEU A 18 -28.07 33.62 30.86
N SER A 19 -29.17 32.88 30.71
CA SER A 19 -29.15 31.44 30.54
C SER A 19 -28.59 31.13 29.16
N GLY A 20 -27.27 31.07 29.07
CA GLY A 20 -26.58 30.41 27.95
C GLY A 20 -27.01 28.96 27.97
N SER A 21 -27.87 28.56 27.05
CA SER A 21 -28.18 27.17 26.76
C SER A 21 -26.90 26.49 26.32
N ALA A 22 -26.17 25.86 27.26
CA ALA A 22 -25.17 24.86 26.92
C ALA A 22 -25.95 23.73 26.23
N THR A 23 -25.92 23.69 24.90
CA THR A 23 -26.40 22.53 24.14
C THR A 23 -25.63 21.34 24.66
N ALA A 24 -26.30 20.46 25.42
CA ALA A 24 -25.70 19.23 25.91
C ALA A 24 -25.15 18.47 24.69
N GLN A 25 -23.84 18.28 24.67
CA GLN A 25 -23.14 17.62 23.56
C GLN A 25 -23.66 16.19 23.46
N GLN A 26 -24.14 15.82 22.26
CA GLN A 26 -24.69 14.48 22.03
C GLN A 26 -23.62 13.42 22.33
N PRO A 27 -23.91 12.39 23.16
CA PRO A 27 -22.94 11.35 23.47
C PRO A 27 -22.48 10.61 22.21
N ALA A 28 -21.20 10.24 22.13
CA ALA A 28 -20.61 9.55 20.97
C ALA A 28 -21.38 8.27 20.58
N ALA A 29 -21.87 7.53 21.57
CA ALA A 29 -22.70 6.35 21.35
C ALA A 29 -24.01 6.67 20.61
N ALA A 30 -24.65 7.82 20.93
CA ALA A 30 -25.88 8.24 20.28
C ALA A 30 -25.61 8.71 18.84
N ILE A 31 -24.51 9.44 18.60
CA ILE A 31 -24.08 9.84 17.25
C ILE A 31 -23.83 8.59 16.40
N PHE A 32 -23.12 7.58 16.95
CA PHE A 32 -22.87 6.32 16.24
C PHE A 32 -24.19 5.61 15.91
N ALA A 33 -25.09 5.45 16.86
CA ALA A 33 -26.37 4.77 16.67
C ALA A 33 -27.22 5.44 15.57
N GLU A 34 -27.24 6.77 15.54
CA GLU A 34 -28.04 7.53 14.58
C GLU A 34 -27.46 7.54 13.16
N ARG A 35 -26.12 7.66 13.01
CA ARG A 35 -25.49 7.97 11.73
C ARG A 35 -24.62 6.86 11.15
N CYS A 36 -24.15 5.92 11.98
CA CYS A 36 -23.12 4.97 11.60
C CYS A 36 -23.57 3.51 11.71
N ALA A 37 -24.41 3.18 12.73
CA ALA A 37 -24.81 1.82 13.03
C ALA A 37 -25.56 1.14 11.86
N VAL A 38 -26.37 1.88 11.11
CA VAL A 38 -27.11 1.37 9.96
C VAL A 38 -26.19 0.66 8.93
N CYS A 39 -24.94 1.11 8.79
CA CYS A 39 -23.95 0.52 7.91
C CYS A 39 -22.94 -0.37 8.64
N HIS A 40 -22.49 0.03 9.82
CA HIS A 40 -21.38 -0.66 10.52
C HIS A 40 -21.84 -1.81 11.42
N ASP A 41 -23.11 -1.83 11.86
CA ASP A 41 -23.69 -2.96 12.58
C ASP A 41 -24.37 -3.96 11.61
N HIS A 42 -24.64 -3.52 10.36
CA HIS A 42 -25.16 -4.35 9.28
C HIS A 42 -24.29 -4.21 8.02
N PRO A 43 -23.04 -4.65 8.05
CA PRO A 43 -22.07 -4.36 6.99
C PRO A 43 -22.47 -5.02 5.68
N THR A 44 -22.41 -4.25 4.60
CA THR A 44 -22.56 -4.72 3.22
C THR A 44 -21.37 -4.26 2.39
N GLY A 45 -20.87 -5.11 1.52
CA GLY A 45 -19.75 -4.79 0.64
C GLY A 45 -18.47 -4.43 1.40
N ARG A 46 -17.86 -3.26 1.13
CA ARG A 46 -16.61 -2.80 1.79
C ARG A 46 -16.85 -2.08 3.12
N THR A 47 -18.05 -1.95 3.59
CA THR A 47 -18.31 -1.34 4.89
C THR A 47 -17.72 -2.24 5.98
N PRO A 48 -16.74 -1.80 6.77
CA PRO A 48 -16.22 -2.62 7.85
C PRO A 48 -17.27 -2.78 8.94
N ALA A 49 -17.43 -3.99 9.48
CA ALA A 49 -18.23 -4.18 10.70
C ALA A 49 -17.63 -3.39 11.85
N ARG A 50 -18.45 -3.03 12.85
CA ARG A 50 -18.02 -2.28 14.03
C ARG A 50 -16.79 -2.90 14.72
N ALA A 51 -16.74 -4.24 14.81
CA ALA A 51 -15.60 -4.95 15.38
C ALA A 51 -14.27 -4.65 14.67
N TYR A 52 -14.29 -4.31 13.38
CA TYR A 52 -13.10 -3.93 12.61
C TYR A 52 -12.68 -2.47 12.80
N LEU A 53 -13.45 -1.67 13.52
CA LEU A 53 -13.09 -0.31 13.90
C LEU A 53 -12.34 -0.28 15.24
N LEU A 54 -12.55 -1.27 16.11
CA LEU A 54 -11.89 -1.38 17.41
C LEU A 54 -10.35 -1.35 17.37
N PRO A 55 -9.66 -2.07 16.47
CA PRO A 55 -8.20 -2.05 16.42
C PRO A 55 -7.62 -0.81 15.76
N ARG A 56 -8.45 0.10 15.25
CA ARG A 56 -7.98 1.35 14.64
C ARG A 56 -7.52 2.35 15.68
N LEU A 57 -6.70 3.29 15.24
CA LEU A 57 -6.35 4.43 16.08
C LEU A 57 -7.41 5.52 15.97
N PRO A 58 -7.58 6.31 17.04
CA PRO A 58 -8.49 7.45 17.01
C PRO A 58 -8.25 8.40 15.85
N SER A 59 -6.99 8.64 15.47
CA SER A 59 -6.64 9.49 14.32
C SER A 59 -7.11 8.93 13.00
N GLU A 60 -7.05 7.62 12.79
CA GLU A 60 -7.57 6.99 11.57
C GLU A 60 -9.07 7.21 11.45
N ILE A 61 -9.79 7.10 12.57
CA ILE A 61 -11.23 7.39 12.63
C ILE A 61 -11.49 8.88 12.37
N VAL A 62 -10.78 9.78 13.07
CA VAL A 62 -10.90 11.23 12.85
C VAL A 62 -10.58 11.60 11.40
N HIS A 63 -9.53 11.03 10.83
CA HIS A 63 -9.18 11.25 9.42
C HIS A 63 -10.30 10.77 8.49
N ALA A 64 -10.84 9.56 8.71
CA ALA A 64 -11.95 9.03 7.90
C ALA A 64 -13.18 9.94 7.95
N LEU A 65 -13.48 10.52 9.12
CA LEU A 65 -14.61 11.42 9.32
C LEU A 65 -14.39 12.83 8.78
N SER A 66 -13.16 13.37 8.88
CA SER A 66 -12.88 14.77 8.52
C SER A 66 -12.48 14.95 7.06
N ARG A 67 -11.67 14.03 6.50
CA ARG A 67 -11.06 14.17 5.16
C ARG A 67 -11.20 12.92 4.30
N GLY A 68 -11.59 11.78 4.90
CA GLY A 68 -11.64 10.47 4.25
C GLY A 68 -13.05 10.06 3.79
N VAL A 69 -13.22 8.75 3.65
CA VAL A 69 -14.40 8.11 3.05
C VAL A 69 -15.71 8.30 3.83
N MET A 70 -15.65 8.70 5.10
CA MET A 70 -16.82 8.96 5.97
C MET A 70 -17.16 10.46 6.09
N ARG A 71 -16.50 11.34 5.32
CA ARG A 71 -16.72 12.80 5.40
C ARG A 71 -18.18 13.21 5.20
N THR A 72 -18.89 12.55 4.28
CA THR A 72 -20.30 12.83 4.01
C THR A 72 -21.18 12.45 5.19
N GLN A 73 -20.94 11.29 5.82
CA GLN A 73 -21.69 10.81 6.98
C GLN A 73 -21.39 11.62 8.26
N ALA A 74 -20.21 12.23 8.32
CA ALA A 74 -19.76 13.09 9.41
C ALA A 74 -20.12 14.57 9.21
N ALA A 75 -20.81 14.92 8.11
CA ALA A 75 -21.17 16.32 7.84
C ALA A 75 -21.93 16.95 9.01
N GLY A 76 -21.47 18.13 9.47
CA GLY A 76 -22.03 18.85 10.60
C GLY A 76 -21.55 18.40 11.98
N LEU A 77 -20.69 17.38 12.09
CA LEU A 77 -20.03 17.03 13.35
C LEU A 77 -18.87 18.00 13.64
N SER A 78 -18.76 18.42 14.89
CA SER A 78 -17.59 19.18 15.34
C SER A 78 -16.35 18.29 15.46
N GLN A 79 -15.15 18.89 15.49
CA GLN A 79 -13.90 18.17 15.74
C GLN A 79 -13.93 17.39 17.06
N GLU A 80 -14.53 17.96 18.09
CA GLU A 80 -14.70 17.35 19.40
C GLU A 80 -15.62 16.11 19.33
N GLN A 81 -16.72 16.19 18.58
CA GLN A 81 -17.63 15.06 18.35
C GLN A 81 -16.97 13.95 17.54
N MET A 82 -16.18 14.29 16.51
CA MET A 82 -15.40 13.33 15.74
C MET A 82 -14.35 12.64 16.62
N GLY A 83 -13.68 13.40 17.50
CA GLY A 83 -12.76 12.86 18.49
C GLY A 83 -13.43 11.92 19.49
N ALA A 84 -14.58 12.32 20.03
CA ALA A 84 -15.35 11.48 20.96
C ALA A 84 -15.84 10.18 20.29
N LEU A 85 -16.27 10.23 19.02
CA LEU A 85 -16.59 9.05 18.21
C LEU A 85 -15.39 8.13 18.02
N ALA A 86 -14.23 8.71 17.76
CA ALA A 86 -13.00 7.93 17.57
C ALA A 86 -12.63 7.18 18.87
N VAL A 87 -12.68 7.84 20.02
CA VAL A 87 -12.46 7.20 21.32
C VAL A 87 -13.50 6.10 21.60
N TYR A 88 -14.77 6.38 21.32
CA TYR A 88 -15.86 5.42 21.51
C TYR A 88 -15.70 4.15 20.66
N LEU A 89 -15.27 4.32 19.41
CA LEU A 89 -15.11 3.21 18.45
C LEU A 89 -13.84 2.40 18.69
N THR A 90 -12.77 3.03 19.12
CA THR A 90 -11.47 2.39 19.29
C THR A 90 -11.17 1.98 20.72
N GLY A 91 -11.89 2.54 21.71
CA GLY A 91 -11.59 2.38 23.13
C GLY A 91 -10.25 2.98 23.56
N ARG A 92 -9.60 3.78 22.70
CA ARG A 92 -8.29 4.38 22.93
C ARG A 92 -8.41 5.88 23.14
N PRO A 93 -7.60 6.51 24.01
CA PRO A 93 -7.52 7.96 24.13
C PRO A 93 -7.08 8.64 22.83
N LEU A 94 -7.50 9.88 22.60
CA LEU A 94 -7.11 10.68 21.43
C LEU A 94 -5.61 10.94 21.33
N ASP A 95 -4.94 11.00 22.47
CA ASP A 95 -3.50 11.21 22.61
C ASP A 95 -2.68 9.92 22.52
N SER A 96 -3.33 8.80 22.22
CA SER A 96 -2.62 7.54 21.93
C SER A 96 -1.86 7.55 20.59
N GLU A 97 -1.78 8.71 19.94
CA GLU A 97 -0.94 8.90 18.76
C GLU A 97 0.53 9.13 19.13
N PRO A 98 1.43 8.57 18.32
CA PRO A 98 2.82 8.91 18.49
C PRO A 98 3.03 10.40 18.16
N ASP A 99 3.41 11.18 19.15
CA ASP A 99 4.02 12.47 18.87
C ASP A 99 5.29 12.23 18.04
N ALA A 100 5.32 12.76 16.84
CA ALA A 100 6.50 12.65 15.95
C ALA A 100 7.79 13.18 16.62
N LYS A 101 7.65 13.96 17.70
CA LYS A 101 8.76 14.53 18.49
C LYS A 101 9.12 13.70 19.73
N ALA A 102 8.21 12.85 20.22
CA ALA A 102 8.40 12.13 21.49
C ALA A 102 9.63 11.20 21.50
N ASN A 103 10.09 10.75 20.32
CA ASN A 103 11.25 9.89 20.16
C ASN A 103 12.28 10.50 19.19
N SER A 104 12.46 11.81 19.24
CA SER A 104 13.47 12.45 18.37
C SER A 104 14.87 11.97 18.70
N CYS A 105 15.67 11.69 17.68
CA CYS A 105 17.09 11.38 17.87
C CYS A 105 17.82 12.59 18.51
N ALA A 106 18.75 12.32 19.41
CA ALA A 106 19.56 13.36 20.05
C ALA A 106 20.40 14.17 19.04
N ALA A 107 20.79 13.53 17.93
CA ALA A 107 21.44 14.18 16.79
C ALA A 107 20.73 13.76 15.49
N ARG A 108 20.67 14.67 14.51
CA ARG A 108 20.02 14.37 13.21
C ARG A 108 20.71 13.26 12.42
N GLY A 109 21.93 12.92 12.74
CA GLY A 109 22.73 11.95 12.01
C GLY A 109 23.26 12.50 10.67
N ASP A 110 24.17 11.76 10.08
CA ASP A 110 24.70 12.07 8.74
C ASP A 110 23.65 11.79 7.66
N PRO A 111 23.72 12.48 6.51
CA PRO A 111 22.94 12.13 5.34
C PRO A 111 23.12 10.64 4.99
N PRO A 112 22.04 9.95 4.56
CA PRO A 112 22.15 8.53 4.21
C PRO A 112 23.13 8.34 3.05
N LYS A 113 24.12 7.47 3.25
CA LYS A 113 25.07 7.08 2.21
C LYS A 113 24.52 5.87 1.46
N LEU A 114 24.33 6.01 0.16
CA LEU A 114 23.87 4.92 -0.69
C LEU A 114 25.02 3.91 -0.91
N GLY A 115 24.76 2.61 -0.74
CA GLY A 115 25.79 1.57 -0.86
C GLY A 115 25.22 0.16 -0.84
N PRO A 116 26.09 -0.86 -0.87
CA PRO A 116 25.66 -2.26 -0.78
C PRO A 116 24.91 -2.57 0.51
N GLY A 117 24.03 -3.58 0.49
CA GLY A 117 23.31 -4.05 1.67
C GLY A 117 22.06 -3.25 2.05
N GLN A 118 21.79 -2.16 1.35
CA GLN A 118 20.58 -1.35 1.55
C GLN A 118 19.39 -1.82 0.70
N TRP A 119 18.23 -1.19 0.94
CA TRP A 119 16.99 -1.44 0.22
C TRP A 119 16.33 -0.11 -0.15
N SER A 120 16.73 0.48 -1.29
CA SER A 120 16.45 1.89 -1.63
C SER A 120 15.16 2.15 -2.39
N GLY A 121 14.39 1.12 -2.71
CA GLY A 121 13.11 1.19 -3.42
C GLY A 121 12.36 -0.13 -3.31
N TRP A 122 11.15 -0.20 -3.84
CA TRP A 122 10.20 -1.28 -3.62
C TRP A 122 10.80 -2.69 -3.78
N GLY A 123 11.57 -2.96 -4.76
CA GLY A 123 12.16 -4.28 -5.01
C GLY A 123 13.62 -4.41 -4.58
N GLY A 124 14.12 -3.52 -3.72
CA GLY A 124 15.54 -3.41 -3.37
C GLY A 124 16.34 -2.57 -4.38
N GLY A 125 15.82 -2.39 -5.60
CA GLY A 125 16.42 -1.62 -6.68
C GLY A 125 15.50 -1.56 -7.89
N ALA A 126 15.95 -0.94 -8.97
CA ALA A 126 15.15 -0.65 -10.16
C ALA A 126 14.70 -1.88 -10.98
N SER A 127 15.26 -3.07 -10.74
CA SER A 127 14.87 -4.34 -11.38
C SER A 127 13.81 -5.14 -10.61
N ASN A 128 13.42 -4.70 -9.41
CA ASN A 128 12.37 -5.26 -8.56
C ASN A 128 12.56 -6.75 -8.19
N THR A 129 13.81 -7.21 -8.02
CA THR A 129 14.10 -8.64 -7.79
C THR A 129 13.79 -9.13 -6.37
N ARG A 130 13.63 -8.23 -5.41
CA ARG A 130 13.41 -8.51 -3.99
C ARG A 130 14.41 -9.52 -3.40
N TYR A 131 15.64 -9.45 -3.90
CA TYR A 131 16.75 -10.28 -3.47
C TYR A 131 17.84 -9.43 -2.80
N GLN A 132 18.19 -9.78 -1.57
CA GLN A 132 19.29 -9.16 -0.82
C GLN A 132 20.48 -10.09 -0.79
N PRO A 133 21.50 -9.88 -1.65
CA PRO A 133 22.66 -10.76 -1.69
C PRO A 133 23.60 -10.60 -0.49
N ASN A 134 23.51 -9.46 0.22
CA ASN A 134 24.34 -9.12 1.38
C ASN A 134 23.46 -8.83 2.61
N PRO A 135 22.74 -9.84 3.16
CA PRO A 135 21.75 -9.60 4.21
C PRO A 135 22.35 -9.21 5.56
N GLY A 136 23.62 -9.52 5.81
CA GLY A 136 24.32 -9.29 7.09
C GLY A 136 24.07 -10.38 8.14
N PHE A 137 23.26 -11.40 7.82
CA PHE A 137 23.07 -12.65 8.57
C PHE A 137 22.75 -13.80 7.60
N GLY A 138 22.88 -15.02 8.03
CA GLY A 138 22.63 -16.19 7.19
C GLY A 138 21.56 -17.12 7.73
N VAL A 139 21.32 -18.23 7.01
CA VAL A 139 20.31 -19.25 7.40
C VAL A 139 20.58 -19.81 8.81
N GLY A 140 21.85 -19.99 9.19
CA GLY A 140 22.22 -20.47 10.53
C GLY A 140 21.86 -19.52 11.68
N ASP A 141 21.64 -18.23 11.38
CA ASP A 141 21.28 -17.21 12.38
C ASP A 141 19.77 -17.09 12.59
N LEU A 142 18.94 -17.66 11.71
CA LEU A 142 17.47 -17.52 11.76
C LEU A 142 16.86 -17.87 13.13
N PRO A 143 17.26 -18.95 13.83
CA PRO A 143 16.71 -19.27 15.15
C PRO A 143 17.03 -18.24 16.25
N ARG A 144 18.01 -17.37 15.99
CA ARG A 144 18.45 -16.31 16.91
C ARG A 144 17.82 -14.95 16.62
N LEU A 145 17.01 -14.83 15.58
CA LEU A 145 16.31 -13.59 15.22
C LEU A 145 15.31 -13.22 16.32
N LYS A 146 15.41 -11.99 16.83
CA LYS A 146 14.55 -11.41 17.86
C LYS A 146 14.26 -9.96 17.58
N VAL A 147 13.10 -9.48 18.03
CA VAL A 147 12.76 -8.07 17.96
C VAL A 147 13.76 -7.27 18.77
N LYS A 148 14.42 -6.32 18.13
CA LYS A 148 15.34 -5.36 18.74
C LYS A 148 14.59 -4.13 19.23
N TRP A 149 13.73 -3.59 18.38
CA TRP A 149 12.85 -2.48 18.72
C TRP A 149 11.56 -2.53 17.89
N ALA A 150 10.54 -1.86 18.39
CA ALA A 150 9.28 -1.62 17.71
C ALA A 150 8.99 -0.13 17.65
N PHE A 151 8.34 0.33 16.57
CA PHE A 151 7.84 1.70 16.42
C PHE A 151 6.36 1.63 16.07
N ALA A 152 5.52 2.39 16.76
CA ALA A 152 4.09 2.43 16.46
C ALA A 152 3.83 3.46 15.35
N LEU A 153 3.31 3.00 14.21
CA LEU A 153 2.97 3.84 13.07
C LEU A 153 1.54 3.58 12.60
N PRO A 154 0.60 4.46 12.99
CA PRO A 154 -0.79 4.37 12.54
C PRO A 154 -0.94 4.34 11.03
N GLY A 155 -1.80 3.44 10.54
CA GLY A 155 -2.09 3.35 9.11
C GLY A 155 -0.91 2.91 8.27
N LEU A 156 -0.07 2.02 8.77
CA LEU A 156 1.04 1.42 8.03
C LEU A 156 0.69 1.15 6.57
N THR A 157 1.57 1.53 5.66
CA THR A 157 1.44 1.27 4.23
C THR A 157 2.81 1.16 3.55
N GLY A 158 2.82 0.46 2.40
CA GLY A 158 4.06 0.21 1.68
C GLY A 158 5.02 -0.68 2.47
N GLU A 159 6.22 -0.82 1.97
CA GLU A 159 7.29 -1.53 2.65
C GLU A 159 8.25 -0.54 3.33
N PRO A 160 8.99 -0.99 4.35
CA PRO A 160 10.12 -0.25 4.88
C PRO A 160 11.20 -0.07 3.80
N ILE A 161 11.88 1.07 3.78
CA ILE A 161 12.98 1.36 2.85
C ILE A 161 14.20 1.77 3.66
N VAL A 162 15.37 1.23 3.30
CA VAL A 162 16.62 1.52 4.02
C VAL A 162 17.67 2.10 3.09
N ALA A 163 18.17 3.28 3.44
CA ALA A 163 19.31 3.91 2.80
C ALA A 163 20.33 4.33 3.85
N GLY A 164 21.55 3.82 3.75
CA GLY A 164 22.55 3.98 4.81
C GLY A 164 22.03 3.46 6.15
N ASN A 165 22.07 4.30 7.18
CA ASN A 165 21.53 4.00 8.52
C ASN A 165 20.16 4.65 8.76
N THR A 166 19.38 4.91 7.71
CA THR A 166 18.05 5.51 7.82
C THR A 166 17.00 4.56 7.30
N LEU A 167 16.00 4.26 8.14
CA LEU A 167 14.79 3.54 7.79
C LEU A 167 13.69 4.55 7.46
N PHE A 168 13.08 4.42 6.29
CA PHE A 168 11.93 5.20 5.88
C PHE A 168 10.69 4.33 5.92
N VAL A 169 9.63 4.83 6.58
CA VAL A 169 8.33 4.16 6.66
C VAL A 169 7.21 5.15 6.36
N ALA A 170 6.15 4.67 5.73
CA ALA A 170 5.03 5.50 5.30
C ALA A 170 3.72 5.06 5.96
N SER A 171 2.81 6.02 6.12
CA SER A 171 1.47 5.82 6.63
C SER A 171 0.41 6.26 5.61
N ARG A 172 -0.70 5.52 5.57
CA ARG A 172 -1.90 5.92 4.79
C ARG A 172 -2.45 7.28 5.19
N LEU A 173 -2.12 7.76 6.39
CA LEU A 173 -2.50 9.08 6.87
C LEU A 173 -1.67 10.21 6.23
N GLY A 174 -0.85 9.90 5.22
CA GLY A 174 -0.04 10.89 4.52
C GLY A 174 1.23 11.28 5.28
N ARG A 175 1.75 10.40 6.15
CA ARG A 175 2.97 10.65 6.93
C ARG A 175 4.11 9.78 6.42
N VAL A 176 5.30 10.37 6.31
CA VAL A 176 6.57 9.67 6.05
C VAL A 176 7.51 9.95 7.21
N PHE A 177 8.05 8.91 7.80
CA PHE A 177 9.04 8.99 8.88
C PHE A 177 10.40 8.51 8.38
N ALA A 178 11.45 9.22 8.76
CA ALA A 178 12.81 8.75 8.71
C ALA A 178 13.24 8.40 10.14
N LEU A 179 13.55 7.14 10.35
CA LEU A 179 13.99 6.62 11.63
C LEU A 179 15.48 6.25 11.56
N ASP A 180 16.17 6.32 12.65
CA ASP A 180 17.48 5.68 12.78
C ASP A 180 17.28 4.16 12.76
N ALA A 181 17.88 3.46 11.80
CA ALA A 181 17.66 2.03 11.60
C ALA A 181 18.13 1.16 12.78
N ALA A 182 19.13 1.63 13.54
CA ALA A 182 19.66 0.87 14.67
C ALA A 182 18.85 1.04 15.95
N THR A 183 18.22 2.19 16.18
CA THR A 183 17.57 2.56 17.44
C THR A 183 16.08 2.80 17.33
N GLY A 184 15.55 3.05 16.12
CA GLY A 184 14.17 3.43 15.88
C GLY A 184 13.81 4.85 16.30
N CYS A 185 14.77 5.70 16.71
CA CYS A 185 14.47 7.10 17.00
C CYS A 185 14.13 7.89 15.73
N THR A 186 13.27 8.90 15.85
CA THR A 186 12.80 9.73 14.74
C THR A 186 13.84 10.79 14.37
N ARG A 187 14.37 10.76 13.17
CA ARG A 187 15.23 11.79 12.58
C ARG A 187 14.39 12.96 12.08
N TRP A 188 13.32 12.67 11.37
CA TRP A 188 12.32 13.63 10.91
C TRP A 188 11.01 12.92 10.54
N ALA A 189 9.95 13.70 10.48
CA ALA A 189 8.66 13.31 9.92
C ALA A 189 8.19 14.36 8.93
N PHE A 190 7.52 13.91 7.86
CA PHE A 190 6.91 14.76 6.84
C PHE A 190 5.43 14.40 6.68
N GLU A 191 4.57 15.41 6.54
CA GLU A 191 3.12 15.21 6.33
C GLU A 191 2.72 15.70 4.94
N THR A 192 1.91 14.89 4.26
CA THR A 192 1.26 15.25 2.99
C THR A 192 -0.15 15.76 3.22
N GLU A 193 -0.72 16.42 2.22
CA GLU A 193 -2.11 16.89 2.24
C GLU A 193 -3.12 15.79 1.89
N SER A 194 -2.64 14.63 1.42
CA SER A 194 -3.44 13.51 0.93
C SER A 194 -2.97 12.17 1.48
N THR A 195 -3.82 11.17 1.36
CA THR A 195 -3.49 9.79 1.75
C THR A 195 -2.42 9.18 0.84
N MET A 196 -1.65 8.23 1.37
CA MET A 196 -0.62 7.47 0.65
C MET A 196 -0.92 5.97 0.70
N ARG A 197 -0.45 5.24 -0.32
CA ARG A 197 -0.53 3.76 -0.33
C ARG A 197 0.79 3.10 -0.69
N SER A 198 1.76 3.86 -1.15
CA SER A 198 3.02 3.35 -1.68
C SER A 198 4.17 3.45 -0.67
N ALA A 199 5.20 2.65 -0.91
CA ALA A 199 6.51 2.85 -0.32
C ALA A 199 7.19 4.09 -0.91
N VAL A 200 8.21 4.58 -0.22
CA VAL A 200 9.09 5.63 -0.74
C VAL A 200 10.20 5.02 -1.62
N ALA A 201 10.87 5.85 -2.41
CA ALA A 201 12.15 5.52 -3.04
C ALA A 201 13.21 6.52 -2.59
N VAL A 202 14.47 6.09 -2.60
CA VAL A 202 15.60 6.95 -2.22
C VAL A 202 16.63 6.96 -3.34
N GLY A 203 17.13 8.16 -3.67
CA GLY A 203 18.11 8.31 -4.74
C GLY A 203 19.00 9.52 -4.55
N ALA A 204 20.18 9.49 -5.18
CA ALA A 204 21.13 10.60 -5.16
C ALA A 204 20.79 11.64 -6.23
N LEU A 205 20.79 12.91 -5.86
CA LEU A 205 20.74 14.03 -6.81
C LEU A 205 22.16 14.38 -7.26
N GLY A 206 22.31 14.88 -8.47
CA GLY A 206 23.62 15.17 -9.07
C GLY A 206 24.47 16.20 -8.32
N ASN A 207 23.91 16.88 -7.32
CA ASN A 207 24.60 17.85 -6.45
C ASN A 207 25.10 17.26 -5.13
N GLY A 208 25.08 15.94 -4.95
CA GLY A 208 25.48 15.26 -3.72
C GLY A 208 24.37 15.12 -2.65
N THR A 209 23.22 15.72 -2.85
CA THR A 209 22.04 15.52 -1.99
C THR A 209 21.45 14.14 -2.23
N VAL A 210 21.01 13.45 -1.19
CA VAL A 210 20.15 12.26 -1.27
C VAL A 210 18.73 12.70 -0.97
N ALA A 211 17.79 12.29 -1.80
CA ALA A 211 16.37 12.60 -1.67
C ALA A 211 15.51 11.36 -1.48
N THR A 212 14.41 11.52 -0.78
CA THR A 212 13.35 10.55 -0.63
C THR A 212 12.16 10.98 -1.50
N PHE A 213 11.64 10.08 -2.31
CA PHE A 213 10.59 10.33 -3.29
C PHE A 213 9.35 9.51 -2.96
N PHE A 214 8.16 10.09 -3.08
CA PHE A 214 6.89 9.39 -2.87
C PHE A 214 5.74 10.09 -3.57
N GLY A 215 4.72 9.31 -3.91
CA GLY A 215 3.47 9.80 -4.49
C GLY A 215 2.30 9.64 -3.54
N ASP A 216 1.22 10.40 -3.77
CA ASP A 216 -0.01 10.34 -3.01
C ASP A 216 -1.26 10.11 -3.89
N GLN A 217 -2.42 10.00 -3.26
CA GLN A 217 -3.69 9.74 -3.95
C GLN A 217 -4.31 10.97 -4.64
N ASN A 218 -3.64 12.12 -4.60
CA ASN A 218 -3.96 13.27 -5.45
C ASN A 218 -3.05 13.35 -6.70
N ALA A 219 -2.31 12.28 -7.02
CA ALA A 219 -1.31 12.24 -8.07
C ALA A 219 -0.16 13.27 -7.90
N ASP A 220 0.09 13.72 -6.67
CA ASP A 220 1.23 14.58 -6.35
C ASP A 220 2.46 13.73 -6.01
N VAL A 221 3.58 14.02 -6.66
CA VAL A 221 4.90 13.47 -6.34
C VAL A 221 5.71 14.50 -5.58
N ARG A 222 6.40 14.06 -4.56
CA ARG A 222 7.28 14.91 -3.75
C ARG A 222 8.68 14.34 -3.67
N ALA A 223 9.66 15.25 -3.64
CA ALA A 223 11.00 14.96 -3.17
C ALA A 223 11.24 15.71 -1.88
N VAL A 224 11.76 15.02 -0.88
CA VAL A 224 12.25 15.61 0.36
C VAL A 224 13.71 15.26 0.56
N ASP A 225 14.47 16.16 1.14
CA ASP A 225 15.86 15.92 1.52
C ASP A 225 15.90 14.76 2.55
N ALA A 226 16.61 13.70 2.23
CA ALA A 226 16.60 12.47 3.03
C ALA A 226 17.25 12.63 4.41
N ALA A 227 18.11 13.65 4.61
CA ALA A 227 18.73 13.93 5.90
C ALA A 227 17.84 14.78 6.81
N THR A 228 17.03 15.70 6.22
CA THR A 228 16.35 16.74 6.98
C THR A 228 14.82 16.67 6.91
N GLY A 229 14.24 15.95 5.95
CA GLY A 229 12.83 15.93 5.67
C GLY A 229 12.30 17.21 5.01
N LYS A 230 13.17 18.14 4.62
CA LYS A 230 12.77 19.39 3.97
C LYS A 230 12.25 19.10 2.55
N LEU A 231 11.09 19.65 2.20
CA LEU A 231 10.55 19.57 0.84
C LEU A 231 11.54 20.25 -0.13
N LEU A 232 11.91 19.54 -1.17
CA LEU A 232 12.73 20.04 -2.27
C LEU A 232 11.85 20.52 -3.41
N TRP A 233 10.90 19.69 -3.83
CA TRP A 233 9.91 20.02 -4.85
C TRP A 233 8.64 19.16 -4.72
N LYS A 234 7.55 19.63 -5.34
CA LYS A 234 6.27 18.94 -5.48
C LYS A 234 5.79 19.08 -6.92
N THR A 235 5.36 17.99 -7.55
CA THR A 235 4.85 17.97 -8.95
C THR A 235 3.56 17.18 -9.02
N HIS A 236 2.54 17.74 -9.68
CA HIS A 236 1.33 17.01 -10.03
C HIS A 236 1.59 16.19 -11.30
N ALA A 237 1.59 14.86 -11.17
CA ALA A 237 2.10 13.96 -12.21
C ALA A 237 1.14 13.80 -13.39
N ASP A 238 -0.18 13.82 -13.15
CA ASP A 238 -1.17 13.58 -14.20
C ASP A 238 -2.34 14.55 -14.10
N PRO A 239 -2.78 15.16 -15.22
CA PRO A 239 -3.85 16.16 -15.22
C PRO A 239 -5.26 15.56 -15.10
N TYR A 240 -5.41 14.23 -15.15
CA TYR A 240 -6.72 13.61 -15.01
C TYR A 240 -7.26 13.80 -13.58
N PRO A 241 -8.49 14.32 -13.40
CA PRO A 241 -8.98 14.74 -12.08
C PRO A 241 -9.00 13.65 -11.01
N ASN A 242 -9.21 12.39 -11.42
CA ASN A 242 -9.27 11.23 -10.52
C ASN A 242 -7.96 10.42 -10.52
N ALA A 243 -6.89 10.95 -11.11
CA ALA A 243 -5.59 10.27 -11.11
C ALA A 243 -5.05 10.10 -9.70
N MET A 244 -4.41 8.97 -9.47
CA MET A 244 -3.80 8.60 -8.18
C MET A 244 -2.45 7.92 -8.39
N ILE A 245 -1.58 8.05 -7.39
CA ILE A 245 -0.37 7.25 -7.26
C ILE A 245 -0.55 6.31 -6.08
N VAL A 246 -0.64 5.02 -6.35
CA VAL A 246 -0.78 3.98 -5.33
C VAL A 246 0.36 2.95 -5.37
N GLY A 247 1.05 2.82 -6.49
CA GLY A 247 2.30 2.08 -6.63
C GLY A 247 3.51 2.91 -6.18
N ALA A 248 4.59 2.24 -5.79
CA ALA A 248 5.83 2.92 -5.45
C ALA A 248 6.48 3.55 -6.69
N VAL A 249 7.05 4.73 -6.52
CA VAL A 249 7.88 5.34 -7.55
C VAL A 249 9.21 4.59 -7.65
N THR A 250 9.78 4.50 -8.86
CA THR A 250 11.09 3.89 -9.08
C THR A 250 12.10 4.97 -9.44
N TYR A 251 13.18 5.05 -8.66
CA TYR A 251 14.32 5.92 -8.95
C TYR A 251 15.39 5.16 -9.76
N HIS A 252 15.88 5.77 -10.82
CA HIS A 252 17.04 5.28 -11.56
C HIS A 252 17.76 6.44 -12.26
N ASP A 253 19.05 6.56 -12.01
CA ASP A 253 19.98 7.48 -12.69
C ASP A 253 19.42 8.90 -12.89
N GLY A 254 19.02 9.56 -11.78
CA GLY A 254 18.50 10.93 -11.79
C GLY A 254 17.08 11.08 -12.32
N ARG A 255 16.36 10.01 -12.59
CA ARG A 255 14.97 10.02 -13.04
C ARG A 255 14.07 9.23 -12.09
N LEU A 256 12.80 9.65 -12.04
CA LEU A 256 11.72 8.93 -11.37
C LEU A 256 10.75 8.41 -12.40
N TYR A 257 10.31 7.18 -12.22
CA TYR A 257 9.25 6.56 -13.00
C TYR A 257 8.06 6.34 -12.07
N VAL A 258 6.99 7.09 -12.32
CA VAL A 258 5.82 7.22 -11.47
C VAL A 258 4.67 6.44 -12.07
N PRO A 259 4.15 5.39 -11.41
CA PRO A 259 2.98 4.66 -11.88
C PRO A 259 1.71 5.47 -11.61
N VAL A 260 0.81 5.54 -12.58
CA VAL A 260 -0.44 6.30 -12.48
C VAL A 260 -1.64 5.39 -12.69
N THR A 261 -2.58 5.46 -11.75
CA THR A 261 -3.91 4.84 -11.79
C THR A 261 -5.00 5.87 -11.48
N ALA A 262 -6.26 5.46 -11.40
CA ALA A 262 -7.37 6.36 -11.07
C ALA A 262 -8.43 5.69 -10.18
N ASN A 263 -9.32 6.52 -9.62
CA ASN A 263 -10.43 6.09 -8.79
C ASN A 263 -11.74 5.84 -9.59
N ASP A 264 -11.68 5.85 -10.90
CA ASP A 264 -12.85 5.75 -11.80
C ASP A 264 -13.71 4.52 -11.51
N GLU A 265 -13.12 3.39 -11.09
CA GLU A 265 -13.85 2.19 -10.71
C GLU A 265 -14.85 2.42 -9.56
N ALA A 266 -14.46 3.26 -8.60
CA ALA A 266 -15.33 3.60 -7.48
C ALA A 266 -16.35 4.67 -7.86
N ASP A 267 -15.95 5.68 -8.64
CA ASP A 267 -16.82 6.78 -9.06
C ASP A 267 -17.88 6.29 -10.06
N ALA A 268 -17.57 5.27 -10.86
CA ALA A 268 -18.50 4.62 -11.77
C ALA A 268 -19.68 3.92 -11.08
N LEU A 269 -19.68 3.78 -9.76
CA LEU A 269 -20.85 3.35 -9.00
C LEU A 269 -22.02 4.32 -9.10
N ASP A 270 -21.73 5.60 -9.32
CA ASP A 270 -22.76 6.60 -9.65
C ASP A 270 -23.10 6.52 -11.14
N PRO A 271 -24.33 6.15 -11.52
CA PRO A 271 -24.72 6.09 -12.92
C PRO A 271 -24.74 7.46 -13.61
N ALA A 272 -24.69 8.57 -12.86
CA ALA A 272 -24.54 9.92 -13.41
C ALA A 272 -23.09 10.26 -13.75
N TYR A 273 -22.10 9.47 -13.30
CA TYR A 273 -20.69 9.65 -13.62
C TYR A 273 -20.42 9.28 -15.09
N PRO A 274 -19.86 10.18 -15.93
CA PRO A 274 -19.60 9.90 -17.34
C PRO A 274 -18.35 9.01 -17.51
N CYS A 275 -18.49 7.75 -17.15
CA CYS A 275 -17.41 6.76 -17.16
C CYS A 275 -17.05 6.30 -18.57
N CYS A 276 -15.79 6.02 -18.93
CA CYS A 276 -14.61 6.43 -18.22
C CYS A 276 -13.63 7.01 -19.23
N LYS A 277 -12.79 7.93 -18.80
CA LYS A 277 -11.85 8.61 -19.71
C LYS A 277 -10.39 8.43 -19.30
N PHE A 278 -10.13 7.79 -18.19
CA PHE A 278 -8.79 7.58 -17.70
C PHE A 278 -7.99 6.62 -18.58
N ARG A 279 -6.71 6.92 -18.76
CA ARG A 279 -5.70 6.02 -19.33
C ARG A 279 -4.54 5.88 -18.36
N GLY A 280 -4.31 4.66 -17.88
CA GLY A 280 -3.18 4.34 -17.01
C GLY A 280 -1.84 4.51 -17.71
N GLY A 281 -0.78 4.63 -16.93
CA GLY A 281 0.54 4.80 -17.52
C GLY A 281 1.67 5.01 -16.53
N VAL A 282 2.79 5.44 -17.08
CA VAL A 282 4.00 5.83 -16.35
C VAL A 282 4.38 7.25 -16.72
N VAL A 283 4.74 8.06 -15.72
CA VAL A 283 5.26 9.41 -15.93
C VAL A 283 6.72 9.44 -15.49
N ALA A 284 7.61 9.92 -16.35
CA ALA A 284 8.99 10.15 -15.99
C ALA A 284 9.21 11.59 -15.54
N LEU A 285 9.85 11.76 -14.38
CA LEU A 285 10.23 13.05 -13.82
C LEU A 285 11.76 13.15 -13.71
N ASP A 286 12.28 14.34 -13.85
CA ASP A 286 13.63 14.69 -13.43
C ASP A 286 13.68 14.67 -11.89
N ALA A 287 14.58 13.89 -11.30
CA ALA A 287 14.65 13.73 -9.85
C ALA A 287 15.15 15.01 -9.14
N ALA A 288 15.89 15.88 -9.83
CA ALA A 288 16.47 17.06 -9.24
C ALA A 288 15.45 18.20 -9.02
N ASP A 289 14.50 18.37 -9.95
CA ASP A 289 13.55 19.51 -9.94
C ASP A 289 12.08 19.11 -10.10
N GLY A 290 11.78 17.82 -10.31
CA GLY A 290 10.43 17.31 -10.49
C GLY A 290 9.80 17.63 -11.83
N ARG A 291 10.56 18.14 -12.80
CA ARG A 291 10.06 18.45 -14.15
C ARG A 291 9.64 17.17 -14.86
N ILE A 292 8.45 17.18 -15.47
CA ILE A 292 7.96 16.06 -16.26
C ILE A 292 8.79 15.96 -17.55
N ILE A 293 9.40 14.79 -17.76
CA ILE A 293 10.18 14.49 -18.97
C ILE A 293 9.25 13.95 -20.04
N TRP A 294 8.43 12.95 -19.69
CA TRP A 294 7.43 12.36 -20.59
C TRP A 294 6.28 11.68 -19.83
N ARG A 295 5.18 11.41 -20.54
CA ARG A 295 4.07 10.55 -20.11
C ARG A 295 3.88 9.45 -21.14
N GLY A 296 3.85 8.19 -20.67
CA GLY A 296 3.58 6.99 -21.47
C GLY A 296 2.29 6.32 -21.02
N TYR A 297 1.35 6.11 -21.96
CA TYR A 297 0.05 5.50 -21.66
C TYR A 297 0.04 4.02 -22.01
N THR A 298 -0.61 3.21 -21.17
CA THR A 298 -0.86 1.78 -21.42
C THR A 298 -1.84 1.61 -22.58
N ILE A 299 -2.91 2.39 -22.60
CA ILE A 299 -3.89 2.47 -23.69
C ILE A 299 -3.48 3.61 -24.63
N GLN A 300 -3.24 3.31 -25.90
CA GLN A 300 -2.77 4.30 -26.86
C GLN A 300 -3.92 5.17 -27.41
N GLU A 301 -5.10 4.58 -27.52
CA GLU A 301 -6.29 5.24 -28.04
C GLU A 301 -6.84 6.24 -27.03
N GLU A 302 -7.22 7.41 -27.51
CA GLU A 302 -7.95 8.40 -26.71
C GLU A 302 -9.41 7.95 -26.51
N PRO A 303 -9.95 8.04 -25.28
CA PRO A 303 -11.34 7.72 -25.02
C PRO A 303 -12.32 8.57 -25.85
N LYS A 304 -13.23 7.91 -26.55
CA LYS A 304 -14.28 8.53 -27.37
C LYS A 304 -15.66 8.22 -26.81
N PRO A 305 -16.70 9.02 -27.14
CA PRO A 305 -18.07 8.65 -26.80
C PRO A 305 -18.43 7.27 -27.33
N THR A 306 -19.03 6.42 -26.49
CA THR A 306 -19.46 5.05 -26.82
C THR A 306 -20.99 4.92 -26.74
N ARG A 307 -21.53 4.46 -25.63
CA ARG A 307 -22.96 4.28 -25.39
C ARG A 307 -23.51 5.33 -24.43
N VAL A 308 -24.80 5.49 -24.42
CA VAL A 308 -25.54 6.15 -23.34
C VAL A 308 -26.01 5.05 -22.38
N ASN A 309 -25.81 5.22 -21.08
CA ASN A 309 -26.25 4.26 -20.09
C ASN A 309 -27.75 4.37 -19.77
N SER A 310 -28.26 3.48 -18.91
CA SER A 310 -29.69 3.47 -18.53
C SER A 310 -30.16 4.70 -17.76
N ALA A 311 -29.23 5.53 -17.23
CA ALA A 311 -29.55 6.80 -16.58
C ALA A 311 -29.48 8.02 -17.53
N GLY A 312 -29.21 7.81 -18.82
CA GLY A 312 -29.06 8.87 -19.81
C GLY A 312 -27.65 9.49 -19.86
N THR A 313 -26.65 8.93 -19.17
CA THR A 313 -25.29 9.45 -19.12
C THR A 313 -24.44 8.93 -20.26
N GLN A 314 -23.72 9.83 -20.95
CA GLN A 314 -22.77 9.47 -22.01
C GLN A 314 -21.57 8.74 -21.43
N MET A 315 -21.31 7.54 -21.93
CA MET A 315 -20.12 6.73 -21.62
C MET A 315 -18.99 6.99 -22.62
N PHE A 316 -17.77 6.73 -22.20
CA PHE A 316 -16.56 6.92 -23.01
C PHE A 316 -15.68 5.67 -22.92
N GLY A 317 -14.75 5.52 -23.89
CA GLY A 317 -13.77 4.46 -23.93
C GLY A 317 -12.94 4.42 -25.23
N PRO A 318 -11.90 3.56 -25.29
CA PRO A 318 -11.41 2.67 -24.25
C PRO A 318 -10.80 3.41 -23.05
N SER A 319 -10.86 2.81 -21.85
CA SER A 319 -10.36 3.42 -20.63
C SER A 319 -9.92 2.35 -19.63
N GLY A 320 -9.08 2.71 -18.66
CA GLY A 320 -8.52 1.81 -17.67
C GLY A 320 -7.02 1.59 -17.84
N GLY A 321 -6.54 0.35 -17.67
CA GLY A 321 -5.13 -0.01 -17.78
C GLY A 321 -4.25 0.70 -16.76
N GLY A 322 -4.77 0.96 -15.55
CA GLY A 322 -4.07 1.62 -14.46
C GLY A 322 -2.78 0.90 -14.09
N VAL A 323 -1.71 1.64 -13.83
CA VAL A 323 -0.46 1.11 -13.28
C VAL A 323 -0.42 1.42 -11.80
N TRP A 324 -0.51 0.38 -10.97
CA TRP A 324 -0.59 0.53 -9.52
C TRP A 324 0.46 -0.29 -8.76
N SER A 325 1.47 -0.78 -9.49
CA SER A 325 2.69 -1.40 -8.98
C SER A 325 3.93 -0.62 -9.44
N ALA A 326 5.08 -0.87 -8.82
CA ALA A 326 6.32 -0.14 -9.14
C ALA A 326 6.81 -0.46 -10.56
N PRO A 327 7.14 0.54 -11.40
CA PRO A 327 7.79 0.31 -12.68
C PRO A 327 9.17 -0.33 -12.52
N THR A 328 9.60 -1.08 -13.53
CA THR A 328 10.93 -1.71 -13.58
C THR A 328 11.77 -1.07 -14.69
N VAL A 329 13.00 -0.73 -14.38
CA VAL A 329 13.90 -0.11 -15.33
C VAL A 329 14.90 -1.13 -15.88
N ASP A 330 15.02 -1.19 -17.20
CA ASP A 330 16.00 -1.96 -17.96
C ASP A 330 16.97 -1.01 -18.69
N PRO A 331 18.10 -0.66 -18.07
CA PRO A 331 19.07 0.23 -18.71
C PRO A 331 19.71 -0.37 -19.96
N LYS A 332 19.85 -1.70 -20.01
CA LYS A 332 20.47 -2.42 -21.14
C LYS A 332 19.67 -2.24 -22.43
N ARG A 333 18.31 -2.36 -22.33
CA ARG A 333 17.42 -2.23 -23.49
C ARG A 333 16.84 -0.82 -23.62
N ARG A 334 17.15 0.07 -22.68
CA ARG A 334 16.57 1.41 -22.55
C ARG A 334 15.04 1.36 -22.52
N LEU A 335 14.50 0.52 -21.64
CA LEU A 335 13.08 0.31 -21.47
C LEU A 335 12.66 0.51 -20.00
N VAL A 336 11.40 0.90 -19.82
CA VAL A 336 10.68 0.85 -18.56
C VAL A 336 9.52 -0.11 -18.72
N TYR A 337 9.42 -1.10 -17.84
CA TYR A 337 8.31 -2.04 -17.81
C TYR A 337 7.31 -1.66 -16.74
N ALA A 338 6.03 -1.73 -17.09
CA ALA A 338 4.93 -1.56 -16.15
C ALA A 338 3.92 -2.69 -16.31
N ALA A 339 3.26 -3.05 -15.22
CA ALA A 339 2.16 -4.00 -15.21
C ALA A 339 0.84 -3.25 -15.07
N SER A 340 -0.09 -3.45 -15.99
CA SER A 340 -1.37 -2.76 -16.03
C SER A 340 -2.51 -3.63 -15.48
N GLY A 341 -3.54 -2.97 -14.97
CA GLY A 341 -4.80 -3.57 -14.60
C GLY A 341 -5.81 -3.62 -15.75
N ASN A 342 -7.02 -4.01 -15.41
CA ASN A 342 -8.16 -4.19 -16.30
C ASN A 342 -8.61 -2.91 -17.02
N GLY A 343 -9.47 -3.08 -18.01
CA GLY A 343 -10.22 -1.99 -18.62
C GLY A 343 -11.40 -1.53 -17.75
N TYR A 344 -11.70 -0.23 -17.73
CA TYR A 344 -12.88 0.30 -17.04
C TYR A 344 -14.08 0.41 -17.99
N SER A 345 -13.82 0.66 -19.27
CA SER A 345 -14.84 0.74 -20.33
C SER A 345 -14.25 0.35 -21.68
N GLY A 346 -15.10 -0.24 -22.54
CA GLY A 346 -14.72 -0.70 -23.88
C GLY A 346 -14.60 0.40 -24.92
N PRO A 347 -14.08 0.06 -26.11
CA PRO A 347 -13.73 -1.30 -26.55
C PRO A 347 -12.49 -1.85 -25.84
N ALA A 348 -12.36 -3.20 -25.81
CA ALA A 348 -11.17 -3.86 -25.28
C ALA A 348 -9.92 -3.53 -26.15
N VAL A 349 -8.78 -3.35 -25.47
CA VAL A 349 -7.50 -2.97 -26.08
C VAL A 349 -6.35 -3.74 -25.43
N ASP A 350 -5.21 -3.80 -26.09
CA ASP A 350 -4.06 -4.63 -25.70
C ASP A 350 -3.20 -4.06 -24.53
N GLY A 351 -3.54 -2.87 -24.05
CA GLY A 351 -2.83 -2.20 -22.97
C GLY A 351 -3.41 -2.44 -21.57
N THR A 352 -4.43 -3.29 -21.44
CA THR A 352 -5.02 -3.73 -20.17
C THR A 352 -4.59 -5.13 -19.83
N ASP A 353 -4.49 -5.48 -18.55
CA ASP A 353 -4.00 -6.77 -18.08
C ASP A 353 -2.74 -7.22 -18.79
N ALA A 354 -1.77 -6.33 -18.89
CA ALA A 354 -0.59 -6.47 -19.73
C ALA A 354 0.70 -6.07 -19.00
N VAL A 355 1.80 -6.68 -19.41
CA VAL A 355 3.11 -6.09 -19.19
C VAL A 355 3.42 -5.20 -20.40
N VAL A 356 3.65 -3.92 -20.10
CA VAL A 356 3.85 -2.88 -21.11
C VAL A 356 5.27 -2.34 -21.02
N ALA A 357 5.95 -2.21 -22.16
CA ALA A 357 7.28 -1.60 -22.24
C ALA A 357 7.21 -0.21 -22.86
N PHE A 358 7.84 0.73 -22.18
CA PHE A 358 8.01 2.10 -22.64
C PHE A 358 9.48 2.37 -22.93
N ASP A 359 9.75 3.16 -23.96
CA ASP A 359 11.08 3.68 -24.25
C ASP A 359 11.53 4.60 -23.09
N LEU A 360 12.73 4.36 -22.59
CA LEU A 360 13.26 5.02 -21.38
C LEU A 360 13.35 6.54 -21.50
N ASP A 361 13.58 7.03 -22.73
CA ASP A 361 13.83 8.46 -22.98
C ASP A 361 12.59 9.24 -23.38
N THR A 362 11.67 8.58 -24.08
CA THR A 362 10.54 9.24 -24.73
C THR A 362 9.18 8.86 -24.16
N GLY A 363 9.09 7.77 -23.39
CA GLY A 363 7.84 7.22 -22.87
C GLY A 363 6.94 6.59 -23.94
N ARG A 364 7.41 6.50 -25.20
CA ARG A 364 6.65 5.83 -26.26
C ARG A 364 6.50 4.35 -25.95
N ARG A 365 5.28 3.83 -26.01
CA ARG A 365 5.02 2.39 -25.87
C ARG A 365 5.72 1.62 -26.99
N VAL A 366 6.58 0.70 -26.62
CA VAL A 366 7.36 -0.13 -27.56
C VAL A 366 6.64 -1.43 -27.87
N TRP A 367 6.08 -2.07 -26.83
CA TRP A 367 5.26 -3.27 -26.93
C TRP A 367 4.34 -3.43 -25.72
N ALA A 368 3.32 -4.25 -25.85
CA ALA A 368 2.50 -4.75 -24.76
C ALA A 368 2.32 -6.27 -24.92
N SER A 369 2.37 -7.00 -23.81
CA SER A 369 2.08 -8.43 -23.73
C SER A 369 0.89 -8.64 -22.83
N GLN A 370 -0.29 -8.73 -23.43
CA GLN A 370 -1.55 -8.90 -22.75
C GLN A 370 -1.73 -10.34 -22.25
N ALA A 371 -2.03 -10.50 -20.96
CA ALA A 371 -2.30 -11.79 -20.34
C ALA A 371 -3.76 -12.22 -20.51
N LEU A 372 -4.69 -11.26 -20.40
CA LEU A 372 -6.11 -11.50 -20.54
C LEU A 372 -6.75 -10.41 -21.42
N ALA A 373 -7.32 -10.83 -22.53
CA ALA A 373 -8.09 -9.95 -23.40
C ALA A 373 -9.51 -9.79 -22.88
N GLN A 374 -10.10 -8.61 -23.13
CA GLN A 374 -11.52 -8.31 -22.84
C GLN A 374 -11.89 -8.28 -21.35
N ASP A 375 -10.93 -8.13 -20.45
CA ASP A 375 -11.22 -7.88 -19.05
C ASP A 375 -11.63 -6.41 -18.85
N ILE A 376 -12.92 -6.14 -18.97
CA ILE A 376 -13.52 -4.85 -18.67
C ILE A 376 -14.33 -5.01 -17.41
N TRP A 377 -13.87 -4.42 -16.32
CA TRP A 377 -14.45 -4.64 -15.00
C TRP A 377 -14.62 -3.31 -14.25
N LEU A 378 -15.70 -3.22 -13.49
CA LEU A 378 -15.95 -2.13 -12.57
C LEU A 378 -16.40 -2.68 -11.22
N TYR A 379 -15.94 -2.04 -10.16
CA TYR A 379 -16.23 -2.42 -8.80
C TYR A 379 -17.76 -2.48 -8.52
N ARG A 380 -18.23 -3.54 -7.86
CA ARG A 380 -19.65 -3.79 -7.50
C ARG A 380 -20.63 -3.90 -8.68
N CYS A 381 -20.15 -4.19 -9.86
CA CYS A 381 -20.97 -4.47 -11.02
C CYS A 381 -21.37 -5.94 -11.15
N GLU A 382 -20.88 -6.84 -10.30
CA GLU A 382 -21.18 -8.29 -10.38
C GLU A 382 -22.70 -8.55 -10.39
N GLY A 383 -23.15 -9.20 -11.45
CA GLY A 383 -24.58 -9.55 -11.65
C GLY A 383 -25.51 -8.37 -11.94
N LYS A 384 -24.96 -7.20 -12.29
CA LYS A 384 -25.74 -5.99 -12.60
C LYS A 384 -25.44 -5.50 -14.01
N ALA A 385 -26.45 -5.42 -14.86
CA ALA A 385 -26.37 -4.83 -16.20
C ALA A 385 -26.99 -3.43 -16.21
N VAL A 386 -26.71 -2.59 -15.22
CA VAL A 386 -27.34 -1.28 -15.05
C VAL A 386 -26.28 -0.16 -14.91
N GLY A 387 -26.65 1.04 -15.32
CA GLY A 387 -25.80 2.21 -15.21
C GLY A 387 -24.51 2.07 -16.03
N ASN A 388 -23.39 2.24 -15.36
CA ASN A 388 -22.05 2.21 -15.98
C ASN A 388 -21.48 0.79 -16.12
N CYS A 389 -22.12 -0.23 -15.52
CA CYS A 389 -21.59 -1.59 -15.50
C CYS A 389 -21.35 -2.15 -16.91
N PRO A 390 -20.20 -2.80 -17.15
CA PRO A 390 -19.91 -3.48 -18.41
C PRO A 390 -20.83 -4.68 -18.64
N ASP A 391 -21.12 -4.94 -19.91
CA ASP A 391 -21.83 -6.15 -20.34
C ASP A 391 -21.24 -6.64 -21.67
N PRO A 392 -20.56 -7.82 -21.70
CA PRO A 392 -20.23 -8.66 -20.54
C PRO A 392 -19.23 -8.01 -19.60
N MET A 393 -19.33 -8.34 -18.29
CA MET A 393 -18.36 -7.93 -17.30
C MET A 393 -17.15 -8.87 -17.28
N GLY A 394 -15.95 -8.32 -17.13
CA GLY A 394 -14.71 -9.06 -16.95
C GLY A 394 -14.57 -9.71 -15.57
N VAL A 395 -13.38 -10.20 -15.26
CA VAL A 395 -13.09 -11.04 -14.08
C VAL A 395 -12.14 -10.40 -13.06
N ASP A 396 -11.60 -9.20 -13.34
CA ASP A 396 -10.67 -8.46 -12.46
C ASP A 396 -9.34 -9.21 -12.24
N PHE A 397 -8.66 -9.60 -13.30
CA PHE A 397 -7.42 -10.38 -13.23
C PHE A 397 -6.14 -9.56 -13.45
N ASP A 398 -6.13 -8.34 -12.94
CA ASP A 398 -4.98 -7.44 -12.96
C ASP A 398 -3.65 -8.11 -12.67
N PHE A 399 -2.58 -7.57 -13.25
CA PHE A 399 -1.26 -7.79 -12.70
C PHE A 399 -1.12 -7.03 -11.37
N THR A 400 -0.80 -7.78 -10.31
CA THR A 400 -0.66 -7.23 -8.95
C THR A 400 0.79 -6.98 -8.56
N SER A 401 1.72 -7.78 -9.09
CA SER A 401 3.14 -7.57 -8.83
C SER A 401 3.77 -6.59 -9.81
N PRO A 402 4.78 -5.81 -9.40
CA PRO A 402 5.71 -5.21 -10.32
C PRO A 402 6.32 -6.24 -11.27
N PRO A 403 6.56 -5.90 -12.54
CA PRO A 403 7.42 -6.72 -13.37
C PRO A 403 8.80 -6.84 -12.73
N MET A 404 9.36 -8.03 -12.66
CA MET A 404 10.68 -8.30 -12.11
C MET A 404 11.63 -8.67 -13.25
N LEU A 405 12.73 -7.96 -13.41
CA LEU A 405 13.76 -8.27 -14.41
C LEU A 405 14.90 -9.02 -13.74
N GLN A 406 15.00 -10.32 -13.99
CA GLN A 406 16.01 -11.18 -13.37
C GLN A 406 16.96 -11.75 -14.42
N THR A 407 18.24 -11.84 -14.07
CA THR A 407 19.26 -12.55 -14.88
C THR A 407 19.36 -13.98 -14.39
N ALA A 408 19.12 -14.93 -15.29
CA ALA A 408 19.26 -16.35 -15.04
C ALA A 408 20.74 -16.79 -15.02
N SER A 409 21.01 -17.98 -14.52
CA SER A 409 22.37 -18.53 -14.42
C SER A 409 23.07 -18.69 -15.78
N ASP A 410 22.32 -18.79 -16.89
CA ASP A 410 22.84 -18.83 -18.26
C ASP A 410 23.12 -17.43 -18.85
N GLY A 411 22.94 -16.37 -18.06
CA GLY A 411 23.13 -14.97 -18.46
C GLY A 411 21.96 -14.32 -19.20
N LYS A 412 20.91 -15.09 -19.52
CA LYS A 412 19.69 -14.52 -20.13
C LYS A 412 18.86 -13.78 -19.09
N GLN A 413 18.21 -12.72 -19.53
CA GLN A 413 17.26 -12.00 -18.68
C GLN A 413 15.84 -12.45 -18.96
N VAL A 414 15.08 -12.62 -17.89
CA VAL A 414 13.67 -13.00 -17.90
C VAL A 414 12.88 -11.92 -17.18
N LEU A 415 11.78 -11.50 -17.77
CA LEU A 415 10.84 -10.55 -17.14
C LEU A 415 9.67 -11.34 -16.58
N VAL A 416 9.42 -11.25 -15.27
CA VAL A 416 8.42 -12.08 -14.58
C VAL A 416 7.41 -11.20 -13.87
N ALA A 417 6.12 -11.55 -13.92
CA ALA A 417 5.06 -10.85 -13.19
C ALA A 417 3.96 -11.82 -12.73
N GLY A 418 3.29 -11.48 -11.63
CA GLY A 418 2.16 -12.23 -11.07
C GLY A 418 0.85 -11.47 -11.20
N SER A 419 -0.26 -12.17 -11.38
CA SER A 419 -1.59 -11.59 -11.55
C SER A 419 -2.63 -12.21 -10.61
N LYS A 420 -3.78 -11.52 -10.43
CA LYS A 420 -4.94 -12.01 -9.66
C LYS A 420 -5.50 -13.33 -10.19
N SER A 421 -5.19 -13.70 -11.44
CA SER A 421 -5.54 -15.01 -11.97
C SER A 421 -4.84 -16.18 -11.26
N GLY A 422 -3.93 -15.90 -10.31
CA GLY A 422 -3.10 -16.92 -9.66
C GLY A 422 -2.03 -17.49 -10.57
N ILE A 423 -1.69 -16.80 -11.64
CA ILE A 423 -0.67 -17.19 -12.63
C ILE A 423 0.57 -16.31 -12.46
N VAL A 424 1.73 -16.95 -12.49
CA VAL A 424 3.03 -16.30 -12.70
C VAL A 424 3.37 -16.40 -14.18
N TRP A 425 3.70 -15.27 -14.79
CA TRP A 425 3.99 -15.12 -16.20
C TRP A 425 5.45 -14.74 -16.40
N ALA A 426 6.10 -15.28 -17.43
CA ALA A 426 7.44 -14.91 -17.82
C ALA A 426 7.53 -14.54 -19.29
N PHE A 427 8.23 -13.47 -19.56
CA PHE A 427 8.36 -12.88 -20.88
C PHE A 427 9.82 -12.71 -21.27
N ASP A 428 10.09 -12.81 -22.57
CA ASP A 428 11.40 -12.54 -23.14
C ASP A 428 11.55 -11.04 -23.47
N PRO A 429 12.36 -10.29 -22.71
CA PRO A 429 12.54 -8.87 -22.97
C PRO A 429 13.29 -8.58 -24.28
N ASP A 430 14.09 -9.53 -24.81
CA ASP A 430 14.80 -9.40 -26.08
C ASP A 430 13.88 -9.66 -27.30
N SER A 431 12.74 -10.34 -27.09
CA SER A 431 11.75 -10.66 -28.12
C SER A 431 10.44 -9.90 -27.97
N LYS A 432 10.49 -8.61 -27.57
CA LYS A 432 9.33 -7.73 -27.40
C LYS A 432 8.26 -8.30 -26.48
N GLY A 433 8.67 -8.87 -25.35
CA GLY A 433 7.76 -9.43 -24.35
C GLY A 433 7.07 -10.73 -24.79
N LYS A 434 7.66 -11.51 -25.73
CA LYS A 434 7.13 -12.81 -26.08
C LYS A 434 7.02 -13.69 -24.85
N LEU A 435 5.85 -14.33 -24.66
CA LEU A 435 5.63 -15.28 -23.58
C LEU A 435 6.63 -16.44 -23.66
N LEU A 436 7.38 -16.65 -22.57
CA LEU A 436 8.28 -17.80 -22.39
C LEU A 436 7.53 -18.95 -21.74
N TRP A 437 6.92 -18.68 -20.59
CA TRP A 437 6.12 -19.65 -19.85
C TRP A 437 5.08 -18.93 -18.96
N ARG A 438 4.10 -19.71 -18.53
CA ARG A 438 3.15 -19.33 -17.50
C ARG A 438 2.82 -20.50 -16.60
N THR A 439 2.71 -20.28 -15.31
CA THR A 439 2.43 -21.35 -14.34
C THR A 439 1.32 -20.93 -13.39
N GLN A 440 0.27 -21.74 -13.32
CA GLN A 440 -0.82 -21.57 -12.38
C GLN A 440 -0.34 -22.04 -11.00
N ILE A 441 -0.35 -21.17 -9.99
CA ILE A 441 0.07 -21.48 -8.62
C ILE A 441 -1.08 -21.39 -7.61
N SER A 442 -2.20 -20.79 -7.99
CA SER A 442 -3.47 -20.78 -7.25
C SER A 442 -4.66 -20.77 -8.20
N LYS A 443 -5.89 -20.90 -7.67
CA LYS A 443 -7.11 -20.89 -8.51
C LYS A 443 -7.40 -19.52 -9.09
N GLY A 444 -6.81 -18.47 -8.57
CA GLY A 444 -7.14 -17.11 -8.93
C GLY A 444 -8.51 -16.64 -8.42
N GLY A 445 -8.76 -15.36 -8.52
CA GLY A 445 -10.04 -14.74 -8.19
C GLY A 445 -9.87 -13.27 -7.83
N PRO A 446 -10.95 -12.49 -7.84
CA PRO A 446 -10.93 -11.13 -7.31
C PRO A 446 -10.43 -11.13 -5.86
N GLY A 447 -9.33 -10.44 -5.58
CA GLY A 447 -8.69 -10.43 -4.26
C GLY A 447 -7.64 -11.52 -4.04
N ASP A 448 -7.39 -12.42 -4.99
CA ASP A 448 -6.20 -13.27 -4.99
C ASP A 448 -5.03 -12.45 -5.55
N ALA A 449 -4.15 -11.97 -4.66
CA ALA A 449 -3.07 -11.09 -5.04
C ALA A 449 -1.71 -11.77 -4.87
N ILE A 450 -0.89 -11.70 -5.91
CA ILE A 450 0.55 -11.95 -5.83
C ILE A 450 1.21 -10.56 -5.75
N TRP A 451 1.36 -10.02 -4.54
CA TRP A 451 1.83 -8.64 -4.37
C TRP A 451 3.27 -8.42 -4.80
N GLY A 452 4.10 -9.44 -4.73
CA GLY A 452 5.48 -9.32 -5.18
C GLY A 452 6.21 -10.64 -5.17
N LEU A 453 7.01 -10.82 -6.20
CA LEU A 453 7.88 -11.97 -6.42
C LEU A 453 9.27 -11.67 -5.88
N ALA A 454 10.03 -12.72 -5.54
CA ALA A 454 11.47 -12.63 -5.37
C ALA A 454 12.17 -13.64 -6.28
N ALA A 455 13.45 -13.40 -6.62
CA ALA A 455 14.21 -14.34 -7.42
C ALA A 455 15.70 -14.31 -7.06
N ASP A 456 16.35 -15.48 -7.06
CA ASP A 456 17.76 -15.66 -6.72
C ASP A 456 18.66 -15.98 -7.95
N GLY A 457 18.12 -15.86 -9.16
CA GLY A 457 18.80 -16.21 -10.41
C GLY A 457 18.59 -17.65 -10.87
N GLY A 458 18.20 -18.57 -10.00
CA GLY A 458 17.78 -19.95 -10.33
C GLY A 458 16.26 -20.09 -10.31
N ASN A 459 15.64 -19.53 -9.31
CA ASN A 459 14.22 -19.68 -9.00
C ASN A 459 13.50 -18.33 -8.88
N VAL A 460 12.21 -18.38 -9.15
CA VAL A 460 11.22 -17.36 -8.78
C VAL A 460 10.40 -17.88 -7.61
N PHE A 461 10.27 -17.09 -6.58
CA PHE A 461 9.46 -17.40 -5.38
C PHE A 461 8.22 -16.53 -5.37
N ALA A 462 7.07 -17.17 -5.26
CA ALA A 462 5.76 -16.52 -5.23
C ALA A 462 4.94 -17.01 -4.04
N ALA A 463 4.38 -16.07 -3.30
CA ALA A 463 3.39 -16.35 -2.27
C ALA A 463 2.00 -15.95 -2.77
N VAL A 464 0.96 -16.68 -2.37
CA VAL A 464 -0.41 -16.48 -2.82
C VAL A 464 -1.38 -16.41 -1.65
N SER A 465 -2.39 -15.56 -1.80
CA SER A 465 -3.46 -15.45 -0.81
C SER A 465 -4.47 -16.60 -0.92
N GLY A 466 -4.66 -17.19 -2.08
CA GLY A 466 -5.80 -18.06 -2.35
C GLY A 466 -7.13 -17.28 -2.48
N PRO A 467 -8.16 -17.83 -3.11
CA PRO A 467 -9.40 -17.12 -3.39
C PRO A 467 -10.10 -16.68 -2.10
N SER A 468 -10.33 -15.37 -1.97
CA SER A 468 -10.86 -14.75 -0.75
C SER A 468 -12.36 -14.54 -0.71
N THR A 469 -13.07 -14.65 -1.85
CA THR A 469 -14.44 -14.15 -1.98
C THR A 469 -15.48 -15.18 -2.40
N ILE A 470 -15.07 -16.34 -2.92
CA ILE A 470 -16.01 -17.34 -3.46
C ILE A 470 -15.55 -18.75 -3.06
N GLY A 471 -16.10 -19.27 -1.97
CA GLY A 471 -15.88 -20.65 -1.50
C GLY A 471 -15.00 -20.77 -0.25
N PRO A 472 -14.76 -21.99 0.24
CA PRO A 472 -13.90 -22.19 1.40
C PRO A 472 -12.49 -21.72 1.09
N ALA A 473 -11.91 -20.92 2.00
CA ALA A 473 -10.55 -20.42 1.89
C ALA A 473 -9.58 -21.61 1.67
N THR A 474 -8.91 -21.63 0.53
CA THR A 474 -7.80 -22.56 0.34
C THR A 474 -6.58 -21.99 1.07
N PRO A 475 -5.80 -22.82 1.76
CA PRO A 475 -4.56 -22.35 2.35
C PRO A 475 -3.71 -21.68 1.29
N GLY A 476 -3.23 -20.47 1.57
CA GLY A 476 -2.17 -19.86 0.78
C GLY A 476 -0.90 -20.72 0.87
N GLY A 477 0.17 -20.24 0.30
CA GLY A 477 1.44 -20.95 0.36
C GLY A 477 2.52 -20.25 -0.41
N VAL A 478 3.69 -20.83 -0.41
CA VAL A 478 4.83 -20.34 -1.17
C VAL A 478 5.22 -21.39 -2.21
N THR A 479 5.45 -20.94 -3.42
CA THR A 479 5.86 -21.79 -4.56
C THR A 479 7.18 -21.30 -5.11
N ALA A 480 8.11 -22.20 -5.36
CA ALA A 480 9.30 -21.95 -6.16
C ALA A 480 9.11 -22.47 -7.59
N LEU A 481 9.42 -21.63 -8.55
CA LEU A 481 9.38 -21.95 -9.97
C LEU A 481 10.77 -21.78 -10.55
N ALA A 482 11.23 -22.73 -11.36
CA ALA A 482 12.46 -22.57 -12.13
C ALA A 482 12.36 -21.35 -13.04
N LEU A 483 13.27 -20.38 -12.92
CA LEU A 483 13.20 -19.07 -13.59
C LEU A 483 13.08 -19.19 -15.12
N THR A 484 13.78 -20.14 -15.73
CA THR A 484 13.85 -20.27 -17.20
C THR A 484 12.71 -21.08 -17.81
N THR A 485 12.03 -21.93 -17.02
CA THR A 485 11.04 -22.89 -17.54
C THR A 485 9.66 -22.76 -16.91
N GLY A 486 9.56 -22.10 -15.76
CA GLY A 486 8.33 -22.02 -14.96
C GLY A 486 7.92 -23.34 -14.30
N LYS A 487 8.76 -24.38 -14.35
CA LYS A 487 8.48 -25.65 -13.69
C LYS A 487 8.45 -25.44 -12.18
N THR A 488 7.41 -25.97 -11.52
CA THR A 488 7.34 -25.99 -10.06
C THR A 488 8.42 -26.89 -9.50
N GLU A 489 9.34 -26.32 -8.71
CA GLU A 489 10.39 -27.07 -8.02
C GLU A 489 9.88 -27.57 -6.66
N TRP A 490 9.17 -26.73 -5.92
CA TRP A 490 8.47 -27.09 -4.70
C TRP A 490 7.28 -26.16 -4.42
N HIS A 491 6.35 -26.63 -3.60
CA HIS A 491 5.26 -25.86 -3.05
C HIS A 491 5.08 -26.22 -1.58
N THR A 492 4.99 -25.19 -0.73
CA THR A 492 4.72 -25.35 0.69
C THR A 492 3.44 -24.63 1.05
N ALA A 493 2.41 -25.37 1.40
CA ALA A 493 1.14 -24.81 1.85
C ALA A 493 1.34 -24.04 3.17
N GLY A 494 0.56 -22.98 3.35
CA GLY A 494 0.52 -22.26 4.61
C GLY A 494 0.15 -23.22 5.77
N PRO A 495 0.82 -23.13 6.93
CA PRO A 495 0.45 -23.93 8.09
C PRO A 495 -1.02 -23.71 8.46
N THR A 496 -1.67 -24.76 9.00
CA THR A 496 -3.07 -24.74 9.44
C THR A 496 -3.26 -24.69 10.98
N PRO A 497 -2.35 -24.16 11.81
CA PRO A 497 -2.63 -24.01 13.23
C PRO A 497 -3.78 -23.02 13.44
N PRO A 498 -4.62 -23.20 14.46
CA PRO A 498 -5.56 -22.18 14.86
C PRO A 498 -4.77 -20.92 15.22
N CYS A 499 -5.20 -19.77 14.74
CA CYS A 499 -4.60 -18.52 15.18
C CYS A 499 -4.73 -18.40 16.70
N ALA A 500 -3.70 -17.91 17.35
CA ALA A 500 -3.67 -17.70 18.79
C ALA A 500 -4.84 -16.84 19.31
N TRP A 501 -5.54 -16.16 18.42
CA TRP A 501 -6.63 -15.23 18.72
C TRP A 501 -8.02 -15.87 18.67
N GLY A 502 -8.18 -17.11 18.25
CA GLY A 502 -9.45 -17.85 18.31
C GLY A 502 -10.64 -17.23 17.54
N GLU A 503 -10.41 -16.31 16.59
CA GLU A 503 -11.46 -15.45 16.05
C GLU A 503 -11.68 -15.65 14.54
N THR A 504 -12.93 -15.34 14.11
CA THR A 504 -13.30 -15.14 12.71
C THR A 504 -12.35 -14.15 12.03
N GLY A 505 -11.61 -14.61 11.01
CA GLY A 505 -10.70 -13.78 10.23
C GLY A 505 -9.23 -14.08 10.42
N CYS A 506 -8.89 -15.09 11.21
CA CYS A 506 -7.59 -15.71 11.14
C CYS A 506 -7.53 -16.54 9.87
N GLU A 507 -6.69 -16.11 8.97
CA GLU A 507 -6.55 -16.74 7.66
C GLU A 507 -5.10 -17.12 7.42
N HIS A 508 -4.91 -18.33 6.92
CA HIS A 508 -3.59 -18.89 6.59
C HIS A 508 -3.05 -18.41 5.23
N ARG A 509 -3.74 -17.45 4.62
CA ARG A 509 -3.34 -16.88 3.34
C ARG A 509 -2.03 -16.10 3.48
N GLN A 510 -1.18 -16.18 2.44
CA GLN A 510 0.13 -15.54 2.39
C GLN A 510 0.21 -14.54 1.23
N PRO A 511 -0.49 -13.40 1.30
CA PRO A 511 -0.49 -12.43 0.21
C PRO A 511 0.79 -11.61 0.13
N ALA A 512 1.55 -11.51 1.22
CA ALA A 512 2.68 -10.59 1.30
C ALA A 512 3.74 -10.89 0.23
N ALA A 513 4.29 -9.83 -0.35
CA ALA A 513 5.42 -9.94 -1.26
C ALA A 513 6.58 -10.64 -0.58
N VAL A 514 7.18 -11.63 -1.24
CA VAL A 514 8.31 -12.37 -0.70
C VAL A 514 9.61 -11.57 -0.78
N THR A 515 10.55 -11.84 0.12
CA THR A 515 11.90 -11.25 0.13
C THR A 515 12.91 -12.37 0.25
N ALA A 516 13.89 -12.41 -0.64
CA ALA A 516 14.89 -13.48 -0.68
C ALA A 516 16.26 -13.00 -0.19
N ILE A 517 16.95 -13.90 0.48
CA ILE A 517 18.38 -13.84 0.83
C ILE A 517 19.06 -15.15 0.37
N PRO A 518 20.38 -15.25 0.38
CA PRO A 518 21.05 -16.53 0.09
C PRO A 518 20.54 -17.66 1.00
N GLY A 519 19.90 -18.68 0.42
CA GLY A 519 19.42 -19.89 1.11
C GLY A 519 18.05 -19.78 1.78
N ALA A 520 17.44 -18.59 1.88
CA ALA A 520 16.12 -18.44 2.50
C ALA A 520 15.26 -17.37 1.81
N ILE A 521 13.94 -17.53 1.92
CA ILE A 521 12.97 -16.49 1.59
C ILE A 521 12.09 -16.19 2.81
N PHE A 522 11.67 -14.95 2.95
CA PHE A 522 10.71 -14.49 3.96
C PHE A 522 9.35 -14.24 3.33
N SER A 523 8.29 -14.75 3.95
CA SER A 523 6.90 -14.55 3.55
C SER A 523 6.03 -14.27 4.77
N GLY A 524 5.29 -13.16 4.71
CA GLY A 524 4.30 -12.81 5.71
C GLY A 524 2.92 -13.37 5.39
N ALA A 525 2.09 -13.57 6.42
CA ALA A 525 0.78 -14.17 6.28
C ALA A 525 -0.31 -13.39 7.05
N LEU A 526 -1.57 -13.65 6.72
CA LEU A 526 -2.71 -12.99 7.37
C LEU A 526 -2.99 -13.52 8.78
N ASP A 527 -2.31 -14.60 9.21
CA ASP A 527 -2.27 -15.04 10.61
C ASP A 527 -1.31 -14.21 11.48
N GLY A 528 -0.61 -13.23 10.90
CA GLY A 528 0.36 -12.38 11.58
C GLY A 528 1.74 -13.02 11.72
N HIS A 529 1.95 -14.20 11.17
CA HIS A 529 3.23 -14.87 11.17
C HIS A 529 4.11 -14.43 10.02
N LEU A 530 5.38 -14.22 10.32
CA LEU A 530 6.45 -14.08 9.34
C LEU A 530 7.28 -15.35 9.35
N ARG A 531 7.39 -16.01 8.20
CA ARG A 531 8.09 -17.29 8.07
C ARG A 531 9.27 -17.19 7.13
N ALA A 532 10.34 -17.89 7.45
CA ALA A 532 11.46 -18.13 6.54
C ALA A 532 11.40 -19.55 5.99
N TYR A 533 11.52 -19.66 4.67
CA TYR A 533 11.51 -20.95 3.95
C TYR A 533 12.86 -21.17 3.27
N SER A 534 13.31 -22.43 3.24
CA SER A 534 14.48 -22.84 2.46
C SER A 534 14.25 -22.62 0.97
N THR A 535 15.19 -21.97 0.28
CA THR A 535 15.11 -21.82 -1.18
C THR A 535 15.24 -23.15 -1.92
N ALA A 536 15.87 -24.15 -1.31
CA ALA A 536 16.15 -25.44 -1.93
C ALA A 536 14.94 -26.39 -1.95
N ASP A 537 14.15 -26.46 -0.87
CA ASP A 537 13.11 -27.46 -0.69
C ASP A 537 11.82 -26.94 -0.03
N GLY A 538 11.75 -25.64 0.24
CA GLY A 538 10.56 -24.99 0.82
C GLY A 538 10.29 -25.32 2.28
N LYS A 539 11.18 -26.01 3.00
CA LYS A 539 11.00 -26.26 4.44
C LYS A 539 10.97 -24.95 5.22
N ILE A 540 10.07 -24.86 6.19
CA ILE A 540 10.05 -23.75 7.13
C ILE A 540 11.28 -23.87 8.04
N LEU A 541 12.16 -22.87 7.97
CA LEU A 541 13.39 -22.77 8.74
C LEU A 541 13.20 -21.95 10.02
N TRP A 542 12.23 -21.05 10.01
CA TRP A 542 11.93 -20.15 11.11
C TRP A 542 10.50 -19.63 10.98
N ASP A 543 9.84 -19.40 12.12
CA ASP A 543 8.47 -18.88 12.20
C ASP A 543 8.36 -17.95 13.41
N MET A 544 7.83 -16.75 13.21
CA MET A 544 7.62 -15.75 14.26
C MET A 544 6.20 -15.18 14.18
N ASP A 545 5.44 -15.30 15.27
CA ASP A 545 4.21 -14.55 15.46
C ASP A 545 4.55 -13.09 15.74
N THR A 546 4.18 -12.21 14.82
CA THR A 546 4.38 -10.76 14.95
C THR A 546 3.13 -10.03 15.42
N ALA A 547 2.01 -10.73 15.61
CA ALA A 547 0.73 -10.14 15.98
C ALA A 547 0.62 -9.78 17.47
N GLY A 548 1.75 -9.68 18.16
CA GLY A 548 1.87 -9.30 19.56
C GLY A 548 1.68 -7.82 19.85
N THR A 549 1.80 -7.49 21.13
CA THR A 549 1.86 -6.11 21.63
C THR A 549 3.29 -5.78 22.02
N TYR A 550 3.78 -4.62 21.61
CA TYR A 550 5.16 -4.19 21.80
C TYR A 550 5.21 -2.84 22.53
N ASP A 551 6.21 -2.68 23.41
CA ASP A 551 6.59 -1.38 23.94
C ASP A 551 7.38 -0.64 22.84
N ALA A 552 6.73 0.27 22.15
CA ALA A 552 7.37 0.97 21.05
C ALA A 552 8.30 2.08 21.56
N VAL A 553 9.41 2.26 20.82
CA VAL A 553 10.42 3.28 21.16
C VAL A 553 9.89 4.71 21.14
N ASN A 554 8.75 4.96 20.47
CA ASN A 554 8.08 6.25 20.46
C ASN A 554 7.03 6.43 21.57
N GLY A 555 7.13 5.63 22.65
CA GLY A 555 6.47 5.87 23.92
C GLY A 555 5.01 5.39 24.03
N ILE A 556 4.47 4.77 22.99
CA ILE A 556 3.14 4.15 22.99
C ILE A 556 3.20 2.66 22.73
N LYS A 557 2.11 1.93 22.96
CA LYS A 557 2.01 0.52 22.58
C LYS A 557 1.84 0.39 21.07
N ALA A 558 2.68 -0.42 20.44
CA ALA A 558 2.48 -0.89 19.08
C ALA A 558 1.79 -2.25 19.06
N TYR A 559 0.92 -2.45 18.11
CA TYR A 559 0.17 -3.69 17.94
C TYR A 559 0.50 -4.32 16.58
N GLY A 560 1.02 -5.51 16.61
CA GLY A 560 1.17 -6.32 15.40
C GLY A 560 -0.17 -6.86 14.91
N GLY A 561 -0.19 -7.34 13.68
CA GLY A 561 -1.39 -7.87 13.04
C GLY A 561 -1.07 -8.63 11.76
N ASN A 562 -2.05 -8.72 10.86
CA ASN A 562 -1.87 -9.36 9.56
C ASN A 562 -0.68 -8.75 8.80
N ILE A 563 0.05 -9.59 8.08
CA ILE A 563 1.10 -9.16 7.17
C ILE A 563 0.59 -9.32 5.73
N ASP A 564 0.42 -8.19 5.02
CA ASP A 564 -0.15 -8.14 3.69
C ASP A 564 0.63 -7.13 2.81
N GLY A 565 0.48 -7.19 1.50
CA GLY A 565 1.19 -6.30 0.58
C GLY A 565 2.71 -6.47 0.64
N SER A 566 3.45 -5.38 0.49
CA SER A 566 4.91 -5.36 0.59
C SER A 566 5.33 -4.98 2.01
N ALA A 567 5.47 -5.96 2.90
CA ALA A 567 5.60 -5.71 4.34
C ALA A 567 7.00 -5.90 4.92
N GLN A 568 7.84 -6.76 4.33
CA GLN A 568 9.15 -7.10 4.92
C GLN A 568 10.30 -6.88 3.94
N ILE A 569 11.44 -6.47 4.49
CA ILE A 569 12.72 -6.34 3.78
C ILE A 569 13.88 -6.77 4.67
N VAL A 570 15.02 -7.11 4.05
CA VAL A 570 16.28 -7.35 4.74
C VAL A 570 17.31 -6.32 4.29
N ALA A 571 17.88 -5.60 5.24
CA ALA A 571 18.92 -4.62 4.96
C ALA A 571 19.88 -4.48 6.16
N ASN A 572 21.17 -4.39 5.89
CA ASN A 572 22.23 -4.09 6.86
C ASN A 572 22.14 -4.96 8.14
N GLY A 573 21.91 -6.26 8.02
CA GLY A 573 21.83 -7.19 9.16
C GLY A 573 20.49 -7.17 9.92
N THR A 574 19.49 -6.45 9.42
CA THR A 574 18.18 -6.31 10.05
C THR A 574 17.07 -6.74 9.11
N LEU A 575 16.14 -7.54 9.62
CA LEU A 575 14.85 -7.84 9.00
C LEU A 575 13.83 -6.83 9.53
N PHE A 576 13.37 -5.93 8.68
CA PHE A 576 12.33 -4.94 9.00
C PHE A 576 10.97 -5.45 8.52
N VAL A 577 9.95 -5.27 9.36
CA VAL A 577 8.59 -5.77 9.09
C VAL A 577 7.55 -4.74 9.47
N ASN A 578 6.61 -4.48 8.58
CA ASN A 578 5.38 -3.76 8.86
C ASN A 578 4.30 -4.77 9.28
N SER A 579 4.21 -5.09 10.56
CA SER A 579 3.18 -5.98 11.10
C SER A 579 1.89 -5.22 11.39
N GLY A 580 0.79 -5.64 10.74
CA GLY A 580 -0.47 -4.92 10.73
C GLY A 580 -0.71 -4.08 9.48
N ASN A 581 0.20 -4.14 8.50
CA ASN A 581 0.01 -3.56 7.17
C ASN A 581 -1.02 -4.39 6.40
N ALA A 582 -2.29 -4.14 6.67
CA ALA A 582 -3.38 -4.91 6.13
C ALA A 582 -4.16 -4.11 5.08
N THR A 583 -4.55 -4.78 3.99
CA THR A 583 -5.49 -4.23 3.02
C THR A 583 -6.90 -4.12 3.61
N ALA A 584 -7.85 -3.55 2.86
CA ALA A 584 -9.23 -3.37 3.32
C ALA A 584 -9.93 -4.67 3.73
N THR A 585 -9.46 -5.81 3.21
CA THR A 585 -10.05 -7.14 3.46
C THR A 585 -9.45 -7.88 4.64
N SER A 586 -8.35 -7.40 5.20
CA SER A 586 -7.67 -8.10 6.31
C SER A 586 -8.30 -7.77 7.65
N PRO A 587 -8.61 -8.78 8.47
CA PRO A 587 -9.40 -8.59 9.69
C PRO A 587 -8.62 -7.96 10.85
N ARG A 588 -7.33 -8.23 10.99
CA ARG A 588 -6.51 -7.70 12.09
C ARG A 588 -5.46 -6.73 11.58
N ARG A 589 -5.77 -5.46 11.69
CA ARG A 589 -4.82 -4.37 11.43
C ARG A 589 -4.01 -4.07 12.66
N GLY A 590 -2.76 -3.72 12.44
CA GLY A 590 -1.85 -3.25 13.46
C GLY A 590 -1.14 -1.97 13.02
N ASP A 591 -0.14 -1.61 13.77
CA ASP A 591 0.66 -0.40 13.58
C ASP A 591 2.14 -0.61 13.94
N ALA A 592 2.60 -1.85 14.04
CA ALA A 592 3.94 -2.17 14.47
C ALA A 592 4.94 -2.21 13.30
N VAL A 593 5.89 -1.29 13.29
CA VAL A 593 7.14 -1.42 12.54
C VAL A 593 8.14 -2.14 13.45
N LEU A 594 8.61 -3.29 13.03
CA LEU A 594 9.54 -4.11 13.81
C LEU A 594 10.92 -4.14 13.15
N ALA A 595 11.97 -3.94 13.94
CA ALA A 595 13.35 -4.27 13.58
C ALA A 595 13.75 -5.56 14.28
N ILE A 596 14.11 -6.56 13.50
CA ILE A 596 14.45 -7.90 13.97
C ILE A 596 15.91 -8.18 13.61
N THR A 597 16.72 -8.50 14.59
CA THR A 597 18.17 -8.74 14.43
C THR A 597 18.60 -10.02 15.14
N VAL A 598 19.81 -10.48 14.86
CA VAL A 598 20.40 -11.61 15.58
C VAL A 598 20.55 -11.24 17.05
N ASP A 599 20.00 -12.06 17.94
CA ASP A 599 19.94 -11.88 19.40
C ASP A 599 19.23 -10.59 19.88
N GLY A 600 18.56 -9.84 19.01
CA GLY A 600 17.93 -8.57 19.37
C GLY A 600 18.95 -7.43 19.63
N LYS A 601 20.14 -7.49 19.04
CA LYS A 601 21.25 -6.56 19.29
C LYS A 601 21.50 -5.59 18.15
#